data_19624836ddd7d1b5755c780e94d140f1
#
_entry.id   19624836ddd7d1b5755c780e94d140f1
#
_cell.length_a   1.000
_cell.length_b   1.000
_cell.length_c   1.000
_cell.angle_alpha   90.00
_cell.angle_beta   90.00
_cell.angle_gamma   90.00
#
_symmetry.space_group_name_H-M   'P 1'
#
loop_
_entity.id
_entity.type
_entity.pdbx_description
1 polymer ?
#
loop_
_entity_poly.entity_id
_entity_poly.type
_entity_poly.pdbx_seq_one_letter_code
_entity_poly.pdbx_strand_id
1 'polypeptide(L)'
;LVKRYRALDMHGKEMVDFTLKKEYERIKKYGKLSDVSDKISQFPKRLISYYFKNASAGTGQLIIDNLPDARIEIPDKPEYKNVSYAISVNGSSMEPAFHDGDILLVEATREIEVGDIGIFQIDNECFVKKLGDTALISLNKDYKDIPLNETAITLGKVIDKLNS
;
A
#
# COMPACT_ATOMS: atom_id res chain seq x y z
N LEU A 1 4.09 -30.49 19.36
CA LEU A 1 3.84 -29.45 20.40
C LEU A 1 3.90 -30.08 21.80
N VAL A 2 3.15 -31.15 22.08
CA VAL A 2 3.05 -31.78 23.38
C VAL A 2 4.41 -32.27 23.95
N LYS A 3 5.28 -32.85 23.09
CA LYS A 3 6.62 -33.26 23.52
C LYS A 3 7.51 -32.10 23.95
N ARG A 4 7.43 -30.95 23.25
CA ARG A 4 8.20 -29.73 23.57
C ARG A 4 7.68 -29.08 24.84
N TYR A 5 6.37 -29.01 25.04
CA TYR A 5 5.77 -28.50 26.28
C TYR A 5 6.20 -29.31 27.53
N ARG A 6 6.21 -30.67 27.43
CA ARG A 6 6.63 -31.55 28.54
C ARG A 6 8.10 -31.38 28.92
N ALA A 7 8.94 -30.94 28.02
CA ALA A 7 10.36 -30.71 28.23
C ALA A 7 10.66 -29.34 28.90
N LEU A 8 9.67 -28.46 29.04
CA LEU A 8 9.85 -27.18 29.70
C LEU A 8 9.90 -27.35 31.23
N ASP A 9 10.65 -26.47 31.87
CA ASP A 9 10.59 -26.29 33.34
C ASP A 9 9.24 -25.69 33.78
N MET A 10 9.09 -25.49 35.08
CA MET A 10 7.83 -24.99 35.64
C MET A 10 7.51 -23.58 35.12
N HIS A 11 8.51 -22.70 35.08
CA HIS A 11 8.33 -21.33 34.57
C HIS A 11 7.98 -21.30 33.08
N GLY A 12 8.65 -22.12 32.27
CA GLY A 12 8.35 -22.25 30.85
C GLY A 12 6.93 -22.75 30.57
N LYS A 13 6.42 -23.67 31.38
CA LYS A 13 5.03 -24.15 31.33
C LYS A 13 4.02 -23.05 31.66
N GLU A 14 4.27 -22.32 32.77
CA GLU A 14 3.42 -21.19 33.18
C GLU A 14 3.33 -20.10 32.09
N MET A 15 4.46 -19.78 31.44
CA MET A 15 4.48 -18.80 30.32
C MET A 15 3.67 -19.27 29.13
N VAL A 16 3.80 -20.55 28.77
CA VAL A 16 3.01 -21.12 27.66
C VAL A 16 1.53 -21.12 28.00
N ASP A 17 1.15 -21.54 29.21
CA ASP A 17 -0.24 -21.59 29.65
C ASP A 17 -0.85 -20.19 29.74
N PHE A 18 -0.09 -19.20 30.23
CA PHE A 18 -0.50 -17.80 30.24
C PHE A 18 -0.77 -17.29 28.82
N THR A 19 0.16 -17.55 27.87
CA THR A 19 0.04 -17.13 26.50
C THR A 19 -1.16 -17.80 25.82
N LEU A 20 -1.34 -19.10 26.03
CA LEU A 20 -2.49 -19.82 25.48
C LEU A 20 -3.83 -19.29 26.03
N LYS A 21 -3.87 -18.99 27.35
CA LYS A 21 -5.07 -18.42 27.98
C LYS A 21 -5.40 -17.04 27.36
N LYS A 22 -4.41 -16.16 27.22
CA LYS A 22 -4.57 -14.84 26.61
C LYS A 22 -5.06 -14.96 25.16
N GLU A 23 -4.48 -15.87 24.39
CA GLU A 23 -4.87 -16.09 23.01
C GLU A 23 -6.28 -16.70 22.89
N TYR A 24 -6.64 -17.62 23.80
CA TYR A 24 -8.00 -18.15 23.85
C TYR A 24 -9.03 -17.07 24.18
N GLU A 25 -8.75 -16.18 25.15
CA GLU A 25 -9.60 -15.03 25.47
C GLU A 25 -9.72 -14.07 24.29
N ARG A 26 -8.61 -13.82 23.56
CA ARG A 26 -8.61 -13.01 22.37
C ARG A 26 -9.50 -13.62 21.28
N ILE A 27 -9.34 -14.92 21.00
CA ILE A 27 -10.16 -15.65 20.01
C ILE A 27 -11.64 -15.62 20.41
N LYS A 28 -11.94 -15.80 21.69
CA LYS A 28 -13.33 -15.76 22.20
C LYS A 28 -13.95 -14.37 22.01
N LYS A 29 -13.15 -13.30 22.16
CA LYS A 29 -13.61 -11.92 22.07
C LYS A 29 -13.70 -11.43 20.62
N TYR A 30 -12.74 -11.81 19.78
CA TYR A 30 -12.57 -11.26 18.44
C TYR A 30 -12.68 -12.29 17.30
N GLY A 31 -12.88 -13.58 17.61
CA GLY A 31 -12.91 -14.69 16.66
C GLY A 31 -11.50 -15.18 16.24
N LYS A 32 -11.46 -16.25 15.47
CA LYS A 32 -10.20 -16.76 14.88
C LYS A 32 -9.76 -15.84 13.74
N LEU A 33 -8.46 -15.85 13.43
CA LEU A 33 -7.95 -15.09 12.25
C LEU A 33 -8.65 -15.51 10.95
N SER A 34 -9.02 -16.79 10.79
CA SER A 34 -9.84 -17.27 9.67
C SER A 34 -11.20 -16.58 9.57
N ASP A 35 -11.84 -16.33 10.75
CA ASP A 35 -13.14 -15.69 10.80
C ASP A 35 -13.03 -14.17 10.56
N VAL A 36 -11.83 -13.62 10.75
CA VAL A 36 -11.54 -12.21 10.42
C VAL A 36 -11.30 -12.05 8.92
N SER A 37 -10.62 -13.00 8.25
CA SER A 37 -10.47 -12.97 6.79
C SER A 37 -11.82 -13.10 6.07
N ASP A 38 -12.72 -13.94 6.58
CA ASP A 38 -14.08 -14.06 6.05
C ASP A 38 -14.94 -12.81 6.33
N LYS A 39 -14.66 -12.08 7.42
CA LYS A 39 -15.31 -10.78 7.68
C LYS A 39 -14.77 -9.64 6.85
N ILE A 40 -13.50 -9.71 6.41
CA ILE A 40 -12.91 -8.74 5.47
C ILE A 40 -13.60 -8.83 4.09
N SER A 41 -14.09 -10.01 3.71
CA SER A 41 -14.90 -10.17 2.49
C SER A 41 -16.31 -9.56 2.59
N GLN A 42 -16.72 -9.05 3.76
CA GLN A 42 -18.07 -8.49 4.02
C GLN A 42 -18.14 -6.95 3.94
N PHE A 43 -17.01 -6.26 3.70
CA PHE A 43 -17.12 -4.83 3.41
C PHE A 43 -17.83 -4.65 2.06
N PRO A 44 -18.83 -3.72 1.99
CA PRO A 44 -19.36 -3.32 0.70
C PRO A 44 -18.20 -2.93 -0.21
N LYS A 45 -18.35 -3.18 -1.48
CA LYS A 45 -17.35 -2.79 -2.47
C LYS A 45 -17.76 -1.51 -3.14
N ARG A 46 -16.80 -0.69 -3.51
CA ARG A 46 -17.01 0.51 -4.33
C ARG A 46 -16.10 0.51 -5.54
N LEU A 47 -16.57 1.12 -6.62
CA LEU A 47 -15.80 1.29 -7.85
C LEU A 47 -14.96 2.55 -7.78
N ILE A 48 -13.69 2.44 -8.14
CA ILE A 48 -12.77 3.57 -8.32
C ILE A 48 -12.18 3.56 -9.73
N SER A 49 -11.69 4.71 -10.18
CA SER A 49 -10.96 4.85 -11.44
C SER A 49 -9.63 4.11 -11.36
N TYR A 50 -9.24 3.45 -12.45
CA TYR A 50 -7.97 2.75 -12.55
C TYR A 50 -7.20 3.16 -13.80
N TYR A 51 -5.92 3.49 -13.61
CA TYR A 51 -5.00 3.96 -14.64
C TYR A 51 -3.82 3.00 -14.76
N PHE A 52 -3.63 2.37 -15.91
CA PHE A 52 -2.57 1.40 -16.13
C PHE A 52 -1.73 1.65 -17.40
N LYS A 53 -2.22 2.46 -18.34
CA LYS A 53 -1.53 2.69 -19.62
C LYS A 53 -0.48 3.80 -19.58
N ASN A 54 -0.51 4.69 -18.62
CA ASN A 54 0.20 5.97 -18.69
C ASN A 54 1.42 6.06 -17.77
N ALA A 55 1.92 4.94 -17.27
CA ALA A 55 3.18 4.91 -16.53
C ALA A 55 4.40 4.62 -17.43
N SER A 56 4.27 4.68 -18.77
CA SER A 56 5.40 4.46 -19.65
C SER A 56 5.92 5.79 -20.21
N ALA A 57 7.23 5.88 -20.12
CA ALA A 57 8.09 6.93 -20.61
C ALA A 57 7.59 7.61 -21.92
N GLY A 58 7.41 8.92 -21.90
CA GLY A 58 7.59 9.73 -23.11
C GLY A 58 6.37 10.27 -23.81
N THR A 59 5.14 10.14 -23.31
CA THR A 59 3.95 10.80 -23.91
C THR A 59 3.14 11.58 -22.90
N GLY A 60 3.79 12.38 -22.14
CA GLY A 60 3.36 13.49 -21.31
C GLY A 60 1.87 13.85 -21.21
N GLN A 61 1.02 12.96 -20.69
CA GLN A 61 -0.35 13.30 -20.37
C GLN A 61 -0.60 13.08 -18.89
N LEU A 62 -1.10 14.12 -18.22
CA LEU A 62 -1.57 14.08 -16.85
C LEU A 62 -2.52 12.89 -16.65
N ILE A 63 -2.15 11.97 -15.79
CA ILE A 63 -2.97 10.76 -15.49
C ILE A 63 -4.38 11.16 -15.05
N ILE A 64 -4.51 12.26 -14.31
CA ILE A 64 -5.79 12.69 -13.72
C ILE A 64 -6.70 13.41 -14.74
N ASP A 65 -6.13 14.02 -15.78
CA ASP A 65 -6.91 14.73 -16.81
C ASP A 65 -7.41 13.82 -17.94
N ASN A 66 -6.96 12.56 -17.96
CA ASN A 66 -7.41 11.57 -18.91
C ASN A 66 -8.58 10.75 -18.38
N LEU A 67 -9.41 10.25 -19.29
CA LEU A 67 -10.39 9.23 -18.94
C LEU A 67 -9.65 8.01 -18.34
N PRO A 68 -10.16 7.43 -17.22
CA PRO A 68 -9.57 6.24 -16.65
C PRO A 68 -9.60 5.08 -17.65
N ASP A 69 -8.55 4.27 -17.63
CA ASP A 69 -8.45 3.08 -18.49
C ASP A 69 -9.50 2.03 -18.15
N ALA A 70 -9.85 1.93 -16.87
CA ALA A 70 -10.83 1.00 -16.35
C ALA A 70 -11.41 1.50 -15.01
N ARG A 71 -12.34 0.72 -14.46
CA ARG A 71 -12.78 0.83 -13.06
C ARG A 71 -12.54 -0.50 -12.37
N ILE A 72 -12.08 -0.44 -11.12
CA ILE A 72 -11.89 -1.61 -10.28
C ILE A 72 -12.69 -1.51 -9.00
N GLU A 73 -13.08 -2.67 -8.46
CA GLU A 73 -13.74 -2.76 -7.17
C GLU A 73 -12.71 -2.84 -6.05
N ILE A 74 -12.89 -2.01 -5.04
CA ILE A 74 -12.13 -2.07 -3.78
C ILE A 74 -13.08 -2.25 -2.61
N PRO A 75 -12.63 -2.91 -1.50
CA PRO A 75 -13.42 -2.94 -0.27
C PRO A 75 -13.62 -1.53 0.28
N ASP A 76 -14.83 -1.21 0.70
CA ASP A 76 -15.16 0.09 1.33
C ASP A 76 -14.79 0.06 2.83
N LYS A 77 -13.50 -0.03 3.09
CA LYS A 77 -12.92 -0.02 4.44
C LYS A 77 -12.72 1.42 4.92
N PRO A 78 -12.74 1.66 6.25
CA PRO A 78 -12.42 2.98 6.82
C PRO A 78 -11.07 3.54 6.34
N GLU A 79 -10.04 2.68 6.22
CA GLU A 79 -8.70 3.05 5.77
C GLU A 79 -8.68 3.53 4.31
N TYR A 80 -9.63 3.08 3.50
CA TYR A 80 -9.74 3.44 2.09
C TYR A 80 -10.72 4.57 1.80
N LYS A 81 -11.28 5.20 2.86
CA LYS A 81 -12.28 6.27 2.72
C LYS A 81 -11.86 7.37 1.75
N ASN A 82 -10.60 7.77 1.82
CA ASN A 82 -10.05 8.86 1.02
C ASN A 82 -9.46 8.40 -0.32
N VAL A 83 -9.38 7.08 -0.57
CA VAL A 83 -8.86 6.57 -1.85
C VAL A 83 -9.73 7.06 -2.99
N SER A 84 -9.12 7.77 -3.93
CA SER A 84 -9.79 8.40 -5.05
C SER A 84 -9.62 7.62 -6.35
N TYR A 85 -8.45 7.01 -6.54
CA TYR A 85 -8.13 6.24 -7.75
C TYR A 85 -7.08 5.16 -7.47
N ALA A 86 -6.87 4.28 -8.42
CA ALA A 86 -5.79 3.31 -8.44
C ALA A 86 -4.89 3.51 -9.64
N ILE A 87 -3.62 3.15 -9.49
CA ILE A 87 -2.62 3.22 -10.56
C ILE A 87 -1.76 1.96 -10.56
N SER A 88 -1.39 1.47 -11.75
CA SER A 88 -0.41 0.38 -11.87
C SER A 88 1.01 0.90 -11.75
N VAL A 89 1.86 0.19 -11.01
CA VAL A 89 3.30 0.45 -10.97
C VAL A 89 3.92 -0.01 -12.29
N ASN A 90 4.81 0.81 -12.84
CA ASN A 90 5.59 0.46 -14.01
C ASN A 90 7.09 0.59 -13.69
N GLY A 91 7.81 -0.52 -13.77
CA GLY A 91 9.22 -0.61 -13.46
C GLY A 91 9.51 -0.94 -12.00
N SER A 92 10.81 -1.00 -11.66
CA SER A 92 11.33 -1.55 -10.41
C SER A 92 11.96 -0.52 -9.48
N SER A 93 11.78 0.78 -9.73
CA SER A 93 12.43 1.84 -8.93
C SER A 93 11.97 1.90 -7.47
N MET A 94 10.84 1.28 -7.14
CA MET A 94 10.27 1.26 -5.80
C MET A 94 10.37 -0.13 -5.12
N GLU A 95 11.11 -1.06 -5.73
CA GLU A 95 11.41 -2.32 -5.06
C GLU A 95 12.31 -2.12 -3.82
N PRO A 96 12.15 -2.97 -2.80
CA PRO A 96 11.28 -4.16 -2.72
C PRO A 96 9.84 -3.86 -2.28
N ALA A 97 9.47 -2.61 -2.02
CA ALA A 97 8.13 -2.27 -1.50
C ALA A 97 7.03 -2.47 -2.54
N PHE A 98 7.29 -2.03 -3.78
CA PHE A 98 6.37 -2.17 -4.90
C PHE A 98 7.09 -2.72 -6.12
N HIS A 99 6.45 -3.70 -6.77
CA HIS A 99 6.95 -4.37 -7.95
C HIS A 99 6.20 -3.91 -9.19
N ASP A 100 6.79 -4.15 -10.35
CA ASP A 100 6.12 -3.93 -11.64
C ASP A 100 4.78 -4.65 -11.71
N GLY A 101 3.73 -3.94 -12.15
CA GLY A 101 2.36 -4.46 -12.21
C GLY A 101 1.56 -4.37 -10.90
N ASP A 102 2.16 -4.03 -9.76
CA ASP A 102 1.40 -3.79 -8.53
C ASP A 102 0.35 -2.69 -8.72
N ILE A 103 -0.80 -2.82 -8.07
CA ILE A 103 -1.87 -1.82 -8.10
C ILE A 103 -1.83 -1.02 -6.80
N LEU A 104 -1.57 0.27 -6.90
CA LEU A 104 -1.54 1.19 -5.77
C LEU A 104 -2.87 1.93 -5.63
N LEU A 105 -3.36 2.01 -4.39
CA LEU A 105 -4.52 2.79 -4.00
C LEU A 105 -4.06 4.19 -3.59
N VAL A 106 -4.62 5.22 -4.21
CA VAL A 106 -4.13 6.59 -4.10
C VAL A 106 -5.23 7.53 -3.63
N GLU A 107 -4.92 8.35 -2.63
CA GLU A 107 -5.68 9.53 -2.26
C GLU A 107 -5.25 10.71 -3.13
N ALA A 108 -6.18 11.33 -3.85
CA ALA A 108 -5.90 12.52 -4.64
C ALA A 108 -5.70 13.74 -3.70
N THR A 109 -4.45 14.04 -3.40
CA THR A 109 -4.06 15.19 -2.58
C THR A 109 -2.77 15.81 -3.11
N ARG A 110 -2.57 17.09 -2.89
CA ARG A 110 -1.29 17.77 -3.15
C ARG A 110 -0.43 17.89 -1.88
N GLU A 111 -1.03 17.62 -0.73
CA GLU A 111 -0.37 17.73 0.57
C GLU A 111 0.07 16.34 1.03
N ILE A 112 1.38 16.13 1.04
CA ILE A 112 2.02 14.92 1.55
C ILE A 112 3.24 15.30 2.38
N GLU A 113 3.63 14.45 3.32
CA GLU A 113 4.75 14.70 4.22
C GLU A 113 6.02 14.01 3.73
N VAL A 114 7.17 14.56 4.13
CA VAL A 114 8.47 13.90 3.91
C VAL A 114 8.45 12.51 4.52
N GLY A 115 8.79 11.53 3.71
CA GLY A 115 8.70 10.12 4.07
C GLY A 115 7.50 9.39 3.48
N ASP A 116 6.46 10.09 3.06
CA ASP A 116 5.32 9.50 2.35
C ASP A 116 5.72 9.02 0.95
N ILE A 117 4.99 8.03 0.47
CA ILE A 117 5.07 7.60 -0.93
C ILE A 117 3.94 8.26 -1.70
N GLY A 118 4.28 8.91 -2.78
CA GLY A 118 3.34 9.65 -3.61
C GLY A 118 3.48 9.37 -5.09
N ILE A 119 2.50 9.86 -5.80
CA ILE A 119 2.52 9.96 -7.26
C ILE A 119 2.90 11.40 -7.62
N PHE A 120 3.97 11.53 -8.38
CA PHE A 120 4.52 12.83 -8.78
C PHE A 120 4.56 12.93 -10.29
N GLN A 121 4.33 14.14 -10.78
CA GLN A 121 4.55 14.48 -12.18
C GLN A 121 5.72 15.45 -12.26
N ILE A 122 6.66 15.17 -13.15
CA ILE A 122 7.78 16.04 -13.54
C ILE A 122 7.89 15.99 -15.07
N ASP A 123 7.94 17.14 -15.72
CA ASP A 123 8.13 17.26 -17.17
C ASP A 123 7.20 16.32 -17.98
N ASN A 124 5.95 16.22 -17.57
CA ASN A 124 4.93 15.34 -18.15
C ASN A 124 5.13 13.83 -17.96
N GLU A 125 6.07 13.41 -17.15
CA GLU A 125 6.25 12.01 -16.76
C GLU A 125 5.73 11.78 -15.32
N CYS A 126 5.10 10.63 -15.08
CA CYS A 126 4.59 10.26 -13.77
C CYS A 126 5.50 9.25 -13.08
N PHE A 127 5.74 9.49 -11.80
CA PHE A 127 6.63 8.68 -10.97
C PHE A 127 5.96 8.28 -9.66
N VAL A 128 6.16 7.04 -9.25
CA VAL A 128 5.94 6.62 -7.87
C VAL A 128 7.26 6.77 -7.14
N LYS A 129 7.32 7.62 -6.11
CA LYS A 129 8.54 7.88 -5.35
C LYS A 129 8.20 8.17 -3.89
N LYS A 130 9.21 8.05 -3.03
CA LYS A 130 9.15 8.54 -1.66
C LYS A 130 9.54 10.02 -1.62
N LEU A 131 8.75 10.86 -0.98
CA LEU A 131 9.10 12.26 -0.80
C LEU A 131 10.25 12.39 0.20
N GLY A 132 11.33 13.02 -0.22
CA GLY A 132 12.45 13.46 0.63
C GLY A 132 12.47 14.97 0.78
N ASP A 133 13.40 15.49 1.56
CA ASP A 133 13.52 16.94 1.82
C ASP A 133 13.87 17.74 0.54
N THR A 134 14.72 17.18 -0.32
CA THR A 134 15.25 17.86 -1.50
C THR A 134 15.13 17.05 -2.80
N ALA A 135 14.63 15.82 -2.71
CA ALA A 135 14.53 14.90 -3.85
C ALA A 135 13.38 13.91 -3.68
N LEU A 136 12.91 13.39 -4.79
CA LEU A 136 12.06 12.22 -4.88
C LEU A 136 12.95 10.97 -4.86
N ILE A 137 12.80 10.15 -3.84
CA ILE A 137 13.69 9.05 -3.50
C ILE A 137 13.18 7.75 -4.13
N SER A 138 14.08 7.05 -4.83
CA SER A 138 13.86 5.68 -5.27
C SER A 138 14.19 4.71 -4.13
N LEU A 139 13.34 3.74 -3.84
CA LEU A 139 13.62 2.73 -2.83
C LEU A 139 14.66 1.72 -3.33
N ASN A 140 14.63 1.41 -4.61
CA ASN A 140 15.65 0.60 -5.29
C ASN A 140 16.91 1.43 -5.54
N LYS A 141 18.03 1.01 -4.96
CA LYS A 141 19.32 1.72 -5.01
C LYS A 141 19.99 1.73 -6.38
N ASP A 142 19.51 0.92 -7.32
CA ASP A 142 19.98 0.94 -8.71
C ASP A 142 19.43 2.15 -9.49
N TYR A 143 18.45 2.85 -8.92
CA TYR A 143 17.82 4.03 -9.49
C TYR A 143 18.27 5.30 -8.76
N LYS A 144 18.57 6.33 -9.53
CA LYS A 144 18.92 7.64 -8.97
C LYS A 144 17.68 8.34 -8.41
N ASP A 145 17.90 9.11 -7.36
CA ASP A 145 16.88 10.03 -6.86
C ASP A 145 16.69 11.19 -7.85
N ILE A 146 15.48 11.74 -7.90
CA ILE A 146 15.13 12.85 -8.78
C ILE A 146 15.10 14.12 -7.94
N PRO A 147 15.96 15.11 -8.18
CA PRO A 147 15.93 16.38 -7.45
C PRO A 147 14.54 17.06 -7.57
N LEU A 148 14.03 17.55 -6.45
CA LEU A 148 12.82 18.37 -6.46
C LEU A 148 13.10 19.68 -7.19
N ASN A 149 12.24 20.03 -8.12
CA ASN A 149 12.25 21.30 -8.84
C ASN A 149 10.85 21.93 -8.88
N GLU A 150 10.74 23.12 -9.40
CA GLU A 150 9.47 23.86 -9.47
C GLU A 150 8.42 23.21 -10.39
N THR A 151 8.82 22.26 -11.25
CA THR A 151 7.91 21.55 -12.15
C THR A 151 7.31 20.30 -11.51
N ALA A 152 7.81 19.89 -10.33
CA ALA A 152 7.30 18.71 -9.62
C ALA A 152 5.91 18.96 -9.04
N ILE A 153 4.93 18.23 -9.52
CA ILE A 153 3.54 18.32 -9.06
C ILE A 153 3.18 17.01 -8.35
N THR A 154 2.67 17.12 -7.11
CA THR A 154 2.09 15.98 -6.40
C THR A 154 0.69 15.72 -6.94
N LEU A 155 0.43 14.48 -7.37
CA LEU A 155 -0.88 14.02 -7.86
C LEU A 155 -1.66 13.24 -6.82
N GLY A 156 -0.97 12.66 -5.82
CA GLY A 156 -1.62 11.93 -4.74
C GLY A 156 -0.65 11.22 -3.82
N LYS A 157 -1.20 10.78 -2.69
CA LYS A 157 -0.54 9.97 -1.66
C LYS A 157 -0.92 8.50 -1.84
N VAL A 158 0.06 7.61 -1.85
CA VAL A 158 -0.17 6.17 -1.84
C VAL A 158 -0.64 5.75 -0.45
N ILE A 159 -1.81 5.16 -0.38
CA ILE A 159 -2.43 4.70 0.87
C ILE A 159 -2.11 3.23 1.11
N ASP A 160 -2.22 2.39 0.07
CA ASP A 160 -2.00 0.96 0.18
C ASP A 160 -1.70 0.34 -1.19
N LYS A 161 -1.29 -0.93 -1.17
CA LYS A 161 -1.22 -1.79 -2.34
C LYS A 161 -2.40 -2.77 -2.33
N LEU A 162 -3.13 -2.85 -3.43
CA LEU A 162 -4.19 -3.83 -3.59
C LEU A 162 -3.55 -5.22 -3.75
N ASN A 163 -3.70 -6.06 -2.72
CA ASN A 163 -3.26 -7.45 -2.79
C ASN A 163 -4.27 -8.23 -3.63
N SER A 164 -3.77 -8.84 -4.69
CA SER A 164 -4.51 -9.82 -5.53
C SER A 164 -4.72 -11.13 -4.82
#